data_6d9211d0ac7e935d42b4ee2d7700cf3f
#
_entry.id   6d9211d0ac7e935d42b4ee2d7700cf3f
#
_cell.length_a   1.000
_cell.length_b   1.000
_cell.length_c   1.000
_cell.angle_alpha   90.00
_cell.angle_beta   90.00
_cell.angle_gamma   90.00
#
_symmetry.space_group_name_H-M   'P 1'
#
loop_
_entity.id
_entity.type
_entity.pdbx_description
1 polymer ?
#
loop_
_entity_poly.entity_id
_entity_poly.type
_entity_poly.pdbx_seq_one_letter_code
_entity_poly.pdbx_strand_id
1 'polypeptide(L)'
;GFKMIMKFDNGPMVTIEVGTSHYIEAPRWYVCGNRGALIIPDWSCNGKIVRASQHEVTWEEEIVYTKAGPTKTMAPRAKDTIEEIALDADKYFSDYDLFYRNIAAVLDGTEELRVKPEEAMRGMLVMEAAFESDRTGEAIKVSI
;
A
#
# COMPACT_ATOMS: atom_id res chain seq x y z
N GLY A 1 5.69 -2.56 -19.45
CA GLY A 1 5.47 -2.53 -18.00
C GLY A 1 6.76 -2.28 -17.23
N PHE A 2 6.65 -1.92 -15.99
CA PHE A 2 7.82 -1.81 -15.11
C PHE A 2 7.46 -2.32 -13.71
N LYS A 3 8.51 -2.66 -12.97
CA LYS A 3 8.40 -3.01 -11.56
C LYS A 3 9.46 -2.23 -10.78
N MET A 4 9.05 -1.57 -9.72
CA MET A 4 9.92 -0.80 -8.84
C MET A 4 9.79 -1.31 -7.41
N ILE A 5 10.89 -1.41 -6.70
CA ILE A 5 10.94 -1.75 -5.28
C ILE A 5 11.57 -0.58 -4.54
N MET A 6 10.87 -0.07 -3.54
CA MET A 6 11.35 0.98 -2.66
C MET A 6 11.48 0.45 -1.25
N LYS A 7 12.57 0.80 -0.59
CA LYS A 7 12.81 0.49 0.83
C LYS A 7 13.01 1.79 1.58
N PHE A 8 12.21 2.00 2.60
CA PHE A 8 12.33 3.15 3.50
C PHE A 8 13.19 2.79 4.70
N ASP A 9 14.02 3.72 5.13
CA ASP A 9 14.77 3.57 6.38
C ASP A 9 13.78 3.55 7.56
N ASN A 10 13.78 2.45 8.33
CA ASN A 10 12.82 2.20 9.43
C ASN A 10 11.33 2.24 9.01
N GLY A 11 11.03 2.01 7.75
CA GLY A 11 9.71 2.06 7.17
C GLY A 11 9.32 0.82 6.38
N PRO A 12 8.21 0.89 5.63
CA PRO A 12 7.75 -0.21 4.82
C PRO A 12 8.67 -0.47 3.61
N MET A 13 8.56 -1.67 3.07
CA MET A 13 8.98 -1.97 1.70
C MET A 13 7.76 -1.85 0.79
N VAL A 14 7.91 -1.12 -0.31
CA VAL A 14 6.84 -0.88 -1.28
C VAL A 14 7.25 -1.45 -2.63
N THR A 15 6.33 -2.19 -3.25
CA THR A 15 6.48 -2.65 -4.63
C THR A 15 5.41 -1.96 -5.48
N ILE A 16 5.83 -1.33 -6.56
CA ILE A 16 4.95 -0.76 -7.58
C ILE A 16 5.15 -1.56 -8.85
N GLU A 17 4.06 -2.06 -9.41
CA GLU A 17 4.06 -2.81 -10.66
C GLU A 17 3.02 -2.21 -11.60
N VAL A 18 3.44 -1.91 -12.83
CA VAL A 18 2.58 -1.39 -13.89
C VAL A 18 2.82 -2.17 -15.16
N GLY A 19 1.76 -2.73 -15.70
CA GLY A 19 1.81 -3.50 -16.94
C GLY A 19 0.45 -3.55 -17.63
N THR A 20 0.48 -3.60 -18.96
CA THR A 20 -0.71 -3.71 -19.81
C THR A 20 -0.89 -5.11 -20.37
N SER A 21 0.02 -6.04 -20.05
CA SER A 21 0.06 -7.40 -20.58
C SER A 21 -0.35 -8.49 -19.56
N HIS A 22 -0.91 -8.09 -18.43
CA HIS A 22 -1.35 -9.03 -17.41
C HIS A 22 -2.70 -9.63 -17.79
N TYR A 23 -2.79 -10.94 -17.90
CA TYR A 23 -4.04 -11.67 -18.12
C TYR A 23 -4.85 -11.83 -16.83
N ILE A 24 -4.20 -11.70 -15.68
CA ILE A 24 -4.84 -11.70 -14.36
C ILE A 24 -4.42 -10.38 -13.69
N GLU A 25 -5.41 -9.60 -13.29
CA GLU A 25 -5.18 -8.33 -12.62
C GLU A 25 -4.62 -8.55 -11.21
N ALA A 26 -3.54 -7.84 -10.89
CA ALA A 26 -3.07 -7.72 -9.53
C ALA A 26 -3.95 -6.71 -8.76
N PRO A 27 -4.08 -6.84 -7.44
CA PRO A 27 -4.83 -5.87 -6.67
C PRO A 27 -4.22 -4.47 -6.82
N ARG A 28 -5.08 -3.45 -6.91
CA ARG A 28 -4.66 -2.06 -7.01
C ARG A 28 -3.86 -1.61 -5.78
N TRP A 29 -4.32 -2.03 -4.61
CA TRP A 29 -3.62 -1.82 -3.35
C TRP A 29 -3.62 -3.08 -2.51
N TYR A 30 -2.46 -3.46 -2.05
CA TYR A 30 -2.28 -4.52 -1.08
C TYR A 30 -1.27 -4.05 -0.04
N VAL A 31 -1.74 -3.85 1.18
CA VAL A 31 -0.92 -3.37 2.30
C VAL A 31 -0.92 -4.43 3.39
N CYS A 32 0.24 -4.88 3.79
CA CYS A 32 0.42 -5.79 4.91
C CYS A 32 1.16 -5.11 6.06
N GLY A 33 0.59 -5.19 7.22
CA GLY A 33 1.22 -4.83 8.49
C GLY A 33 1.21 -6.00 9.46
N ASN A 34 1.91 -5.83 10.57
CA ASN A 34 1.98 -6.85 11.62
C ASN A 34 0.65 -7.08 12.36
N ARG A 35 -0.31 -6.15 12.27
CA ARG A 35 -1.61 -6.23 12.95
C ARG A 35 -2.81 -6.28 12.01
N GLY A 36 -2.59 -6.27 10.71
CA GLY A 36 -3.67 -6.31 9.73
C GLY A 36 -3.19 -6.17 8.31
N ALA A 37 -4.13 -6.32 7.38
CA ALA A 37 -3.91 -6.12 5.96
C ALA A 37 -5.07 -5.36 5.35
N LEU A 38 -4.79 -4.63 4.29
CA LEU A 38 -5.78 -3.94 3.44
C LEU A 38 -5.64 -4.46 2.02
N ILE A 39 -6.77 -4.67 1.37
CA ILE A 39 -6.81 -4.95 -0.06
C ILE A 39 -7.88 -4.10 -0.75
N ILE A 40 -7.50 -3.48 -1.86
CA ILE A 40 -8.40 -2.87 -2.84
C ILE A 40 -8.13 -3.59 -4.16
N PRO A 41 -9.04 -4.48 -4.60
CA PRO A 41 -8.75 -5.37 -5.71
C PRO A 41 -8.70 -4.65 -7.07
N ASP A 42 -9.53 -3.64 -7.28
CA ASP A 42 -9.76 -3.04 -8.59
C ASP A 42 -10.03 -1.53 -8.55
N TRP A 43 -10.44 -1.00 -9.69
CA TRP A 43 -10.72 0.42 -9.88
C TRP A 43 -12.04 0.90 -9.27
N SER A 44 -12.89 0.00 -8.79
CA SER A 44 -14.07 0.39 -8.01
C SER A 44 -13.70 1.05 -6.69
N CYS A 45 -12.45 0.86 -6.26
CA CYS A 45 -11.92 1.31 -4.96
C CYS A 45 -12.66 0.74 -3.75
N ASN A 46 -13.57 -0.22 -3.96
CA ASN A 46 -14.11 -1.03 -2.87
C ASN A 46 -13.06 -2.02 -2.40
N GLY A 47 -13.06 -2.31 -1.12
CA GLY A 47 -12.06 -3.20 -0.57
C GLY A 47 -12.38 -3.60 0.85
N LYS A 48 -11.37 -4.11 1.54
CA LYS A 48 -11.51 -4.46 2.94
C LYS A 48 -10.22 -4.32 3.72
N ILE A 49 -10.37 -4.08 5.01
CA ILE A 49 -9.33 -4.19 6.00
C ILE A 49 -9.65 -5.42 6.86
N VAL A 50 -8.64 -6.25 7.05
CA VAL A 50 -8.70 -7.36 8.01
C VAL A 50 -7.65 -7.08 9.07
N ARG A 51 -8.05 -6.95 10.32
CA ARG A 51 -7.14 -6.63 11.42
C ARG A 51 -7.40 -7.48 12.65
N ALA A 52 -6.40 -7.56 13.53
CA ALA A 52 -6.57 -8.17 14.83
C ALA A 52 -7.57 -7.37 15.67
N SER A 53 -8.56 -8.05 16.26
CA SER A 53 -9.59 -7.45 17.13
C SER A 53 -9.03 -7.08 18.50
N GLN A 54 -7.93 -7.72 18.95
CA GLN A 54 -7.27 -7.48 20.23
C GLN A 54 -5.92 -6.79 20.07
N HIS A 55 -5.47 -6.09 21.12
CA HIS A 55 -4.20 -5.35 21.11
C HIS A 55 -2.98 -6.27 21.04
N GLU A 56 -3.05 -7.45 21.60
CA GLU A 56 -1.98 -8.44 21.60
C GLU A 56 -2.29 -9.55 20.61
N VAL A 57 -1.42 -9.73 19.64
CA VAL A 57 -1.44 -10.86 18.72
C VAL A 57 -0.44 -11.89 19.27
N THR A 58 -0.92 -12.87 20.01
CA THR A 58 -0.10 -14.01 20.39
C THR A 58 -0.02 -14.98 19.20
N TRP A 59 1.19 -15.36 18.85
CA TRP A 59 1.45 -16.40 17.87
C TRP A 59 1.71 -17.68 18.61
N GLU A 60 0.88 -18.70 18.36
CA GLU A 60 1.17 -20.05 18.81
C GLU A 60 1.92 -20.80 17.74
N GLU A 61 3.02 -21.43 18.14
CA GLU A 61 3.79 -22.31 17.26
C GLU A 61 3.20 -23.71 17.35
N GLU A 62 2.82 -24.27 16.22
CA GLU A 62 2.40 -25.66 16.12
C GLU A 62 3.57 -26.51 15.60
N ILE A 63 3.81 -27.64 16.27
CA ILE A 63 4.82 -28.61 15.83
C ILE A 63 4.14 -29.59 14.89
N VAL A 64 4.54 -29.56 13.62
CA VAL A 64 4.10 -30.51 12.60
C VAL A 64 5.21 -31.52 12.35
N TYR A 65 4.88 -32.80 12.44
CA TYR A 65 5.82 -33.88 12.15
C TYR A 65 5.76 -34.24 10.66
N THR A 66 6.88 -34.08 9.98
CA THR A 66 7.04 -34.47 8.59
C THR A 66 7.97 -35.68 8.47
N LYS A 67 8.08 -36.27 7.27
CA LYS A 67 9.05 -37.35 7.02
C LYS A 67 10.51 -36.93 7.24
N ALA A 68 10.80 -35.63 7.17
CA ALA A 68 12.12 -35.07 7.42
C ALA A 68 12.36 -34.72 8.90
N GLY A 69 11.37 -34.92 9.78
CA GLY A 69 11.41 -34.58 11.20
C GLY A 69 10.39 -33.52 11.61
N PRO A 70 10.44 -33.07 12.87
CA PRO A 70 9.56 -32.04 13.36
C PRO A 70 9.91 -30.69 12.73
N THR A 71 8.90 -29.94 12.33
CA THR A 71 9.02 -28.57 11.88
C THR A 71 8.01 -27.71 12.65
N LYS A 72 8.34 -26.44 12.83
CA LYS A 72 7.42 -25.47 13.45
C LYS A 72 6.65 -24.73 12.35
N THR A 73 5.36 -24.59 12.55
CA THR A 73 4.50 -23.74 11.73
C THR A 73 3.66 -22.85 12.63
N MET A 74 3.23 -21.71 12.09
CA MET A 74 2.32 -20.83 12.79
C MET A 74 0.89 -21.35 12.61
N ALA A 75 0.15 -21.51 13.71
CA ALA A 75 -1.26 -21.83 13.67
C ALA A 75 -2.04 -20.74 12.92
N PRO A 76 -3.08 -21.11 12.15
CA PRO A 76 -4.00 -20.13 11.58
C PRO A 76 -4.60 -19.26 12.68
N ARG A 77 -4.78 -17.98 12.40
CA ARG A 77 -5.47 -17.08 13.34
C ARG A 77 -6.89 -17.57 13.57
N ALA A 78 -7.32 -17.64 14.82
CA ALA A 78 -8.70 -17.94 15.16
C ALA A 78 -9.62 -16.83 14.60
N LYS A 79 -10.76 -17.21 14.03
CA LYS A 79 -11.67 -16.26 13.35
C LYS A 79 -12.26 -15.22 14.28
N ASP A 80 -12.39 -15.52 15.55
CA ASP A 80 -12.89 -14.64 16.62
C ASP A 80 -11.86 -13.57 17.04
N THR A 81 -10.60 -13.73 16.63
CA THR A 81 -9.53 -12.75 16.90
C THR A 81 -9.29 -11.76 15.77
N ILE A 82 -10.07 -11.82 14.70
CA ILE A 82 -9.97 -10.92 13.56
C ILE A 82 -11.28 -10.14 13.35
N GLU A 83 -11.12 -8.90 12.95
CA GLU A 83 -12.19 -7.99 12.53
C GLU A 83 -12.04 -7.70 11.04
N GLU A 84 -13.12 -7.83 10.29
CA GLU A 84 -13.17 -7.43 8.88
C GLU A 84 -14.01 -6.17 8.74
N ILE A 85 -13.42 -5.14 8.12
CA ILE A 85 -14.05 -3.83 7.88
C ILE A 85 -14.13 -3.64 6.37
N ALA A 86 -15.34 -3.55 5.85
CA ALA A 86 -15.55 -3.22 4.45
C ALA A 86 -15.20 -1.75 4.17
N LEU A 87 -14.50 -1.51 3.08
CA LEU A 87 -14.27 -0.18 2.52
C LEU A 87 -15.27 0.07 1.41
N ASP A 88 -16.02 1.13 1.56
CA ASP A 88 -17.05 1.57 0.64
C ASP A 88 -16.57 2.84 -0.08
N ALA A 89 -16.29 2.72 -1.37
CA ALA A 89 -15.76 3.83 -2.17
C ALA A 89 -16.70 5.03 -2.21
N ASP A 90 -18.02 4.81 -2.15
CA ASP A 90 -19.00 5.91 -2.19
C ASP A 90 -18.87 6.86 -1.01
N LYS A 91 -18.33 6.40 0.11
CA LYS A 91 -18.06 7.25 1.29
C LYS A 91 -16.82 8.12 1.16
N TYR A 92 -15.92 7.78 0.25
CA TYR A 92 -14.60 8.39 0.10
C TYR A 92 -14.35 8.88 -1.31
N PHE A 93 -15.44 9.18 -2.03
CA PHE A 93 -15.37 9.66 -3.40
C PHE A 93 -14.50 10.92 -3.49
N SER A 94 -13.51 10.87 -4.40
CA SER A 94 -12.68 12.00 -4.76
C SER A 94 -12.82 12.25 -6.26
N ASP A 95 -13.13 13.48 -6.63
CA ASP A 95 -13.27 13.91 -8.02
C ASP A 95 -12.20 14.94 -8.35
N TYR A 96 -11.80 15.00 -9.63
CA TYR A 96 -10.94 16.06 -10.16
C TYR A 96 -11.54 17.46 -9.92
N ASP A 97 -12.86 17.58 -9.91
CA ASP A 97 -13.56 18.83 -9.61
C ASP A 97 -13.18 19.38 -8.22
N LEU A 98 -13.03 18.53 -7.21
CA LEU A 98 -12.61 18.93 -5.87
C LEU A 98 -11.19 19.53 -5.87
N PHE A 99 -10.29 19.00 -6.70
CA PHE A 99 -8.94 19.55 -6.84
C PHE A 99 -8.97 20.95 -7.46
N TYR A 100 -9.69 21.16 -8.56
CA TYR A 100 -9.78 22.46 -9.22
C TYR A 100 -10.55 23.48 -8.38
N ARG A 101 -11.59 23.09 -7.66
CA ARG A 101 -12.29 23.96 -6.71
C ARG A 101 -11.38 24.43 -5.58
N ASN A 102 -10.54 23.53 -5.05
CA ASN A 102 -9.56 23.92 -4.05
C ASN A 102 -8.55 24.94 -4.61
N ILE A 103 -8.06 24.75 -5.84
CA ILE A 103 -7.17 25.76 -6.47
C ILE A 103 -7.88 27.11 -6.57
N ALA A 104 -9.13 27.15 -7.03
CA ALA A 104 -9.89 28.40 -7.13
C ALA A 104 -10.06 29.07 -5.75
N ALA A 105 -10.43 28.30 -4.74
CA ALA A 105 -10.59 28.80 -3.37
C ALA A 105 -9.28 29.34 -2.76
N VAL A 106 -8.14 28.73 -3.12
CA VAL A 106 -6.82 29.24 -2.73
C VAL A 106 -6.50 30.57 -3.39
N LEU A 107 -6.82 30.71 -4.69
CA LEU A 107 -6.65 31.98 -5.42
C LEU A 107 -7.54 33.09 -4.84
N ASP A 108 -8.71 32.74 -4.37
CA ASP A 108 -9.63 33.65 -3.69
C ASP A 108 -9.25 33.92 -2.21
N GLY A 109 -8.19 33.26 -1.71
CA GLY A 109 -7.70 33.42 -0.34
C GLY A 109 -8.58 32.80 0.73
N THR A 110 -9.48 31.87 0.38
CA THR A 110 -10.45 31.25 1.29
C THR A 110 -10.04 29.86 1.81
N GLU A 111 -9.10 29.17 1.13
CA GLU A 111 -8.57 27.87 1.54
C GLU A 111 -7.06 27.82 1.37
N GLU A 112 -6.44 26.78 1.96
CA GLU A 112 -5.05 26.37 1.68
C GLU A 112 -5.01 25.26 0.63
N LEU A 113 -3.87 25.14 -0.07
CA LEU A 113 -3.65 24.02 -1.00
C LEU A 113 -3.71 22.68 -0.27
N ARG A 114 -4.59 21.81 -0.73
CA ARG A 114 -4.69 20.41 -0.24
C ARG A 114 -3.58 19.53 -0.80
N VAL A 115 -3.16 19.78 -2.03
CA VAL A 115 -2.01 19.11 -2.67
C VAL A 115 -0.94 20.17 -2.88
N LYS A 116 0.14 20.05 -2.12
CA LYS A 116 1.23 21.02 -2.16
C LYS A 116 2.23 20.67 -3.29
N PRO A 117 2.82 21.66 -3.98
CA PRO A 117 3.82 21.40 -5.00
C PRO A 117 4.99 20.54 -4.52
N GLU A 118 5.41 20.70 -3.26
CA GLU A 118 6.50 19.95 -2.66
C GLU A 118 6.15 18.46 -2.51
N GLU A 119 4.87 18.13 -2.28
CA GLU A 119 4.38 16.75 -2.22
C GLU A 119 4.37 16.11 -3.60
N ALA A 120 3.97 16.87 -4.63
CA ALA A 120 4.04 16.41 -6.01
C ALA A 120 5.50 16.19 -6.46
N MET A 121 6.43 17.06 -6.05
CA MET A 121 7.86 16.92 -6.33
C MET A 121 8.45 15.62 -5.77
N ARG A 122 8.00 15.13 -4.62
CA ARG A 122 8.45 13.83 -4.07
C ARG A 122 8.20 12.70 -5.05
N GLY A 123 7.00 12.67 -5.67
CA GLY A 123 6.67 11.68 -6.69
C GLY A 123 7.59 11.76 -7.91
N MET A 124 7.92 12.98 -8.36
CA MET A 124 8.83 13.18 -9.48
C MET A 124 10.26 12.71 -9.17
N LEU A 125 10.77 13.00 -7.98
CA LEU A 125 12.09 12.53 -7.54
C LEU A 125 12.17 10.99 -7.47
N VAL A 126 11.11 10.34 -7.02
CA VAL A 126 11.04 8.86 -7.02
C VAL A 126 11.05 8.30 -8.43
N MET A 127 10.31 8.91 -9.36
CA MET A 127 10.30 8.47 -10.77
C MET A 127 11.66 8.68 -11.44
N GLU A 128 12.31 9.81 -11.22
CA GLU A 128 13.66 10.08 -11.73
C GLU A 128 14.67 9.06 -11.22
N ALA A 129 14.65 8.77 -9.93
CA ALA A 129 15.50 7.74 -9.33
C ALA A 129 15.22 6.33 -9.87
N ALA A 130 13.95 6.02 -10.19
CA ALA A 130 13.60 4.74 -10.81
C ALA A 130 14.20 4.61 -12.21
N PHE A 131 14.17 5.65 -13.04
CA PHE A 131 14.83 5.66 -14.35
C PHE A 131 16.34 5.54 -14.24
N GLU A 132 16.94 6.21 -13.26
CA GLU A 132 18.39 6.12 -13.03
C GLU A 132 18.77 4.71 -12.55
N SER A 133 17.98 4.09 -11.67
CA SER A 133 18.16 2.72 -11.21
C SER A 133 18.08 1.71 -12.38
N ASP A 134 17.12 1.89 -13.28
CA ASP A 134 17.01 1.05 -14.49
C ASP A 134 18.23 1.19 -15.40
N ARG A 135 18.70 2.42 -15.59
CA ARG A 135 19.87 2.73 -16.43
C ARG A 135 21.18 2.17 -15.86
N THR A 136 21.37 2.20 -14.56
CA THR A 136 22.62 1.81 -13.89
C THR A 136 22.63 0.37 -13.41
N GLY A 137 21.45 -0.23 -13.17
CA GLY A 137 21.29 -1.51 -12.50
C GLY A 137 21.55 -1.45 -10.98
N GLU A 138 21.63 -0.24 -10.42
CA GLU A 138 21.95 -0.02 -9.02
C GLU A 138 20.75 0.56 -8.24
N ALA A 139 20.75 0.37 -6.91
CA ALA A 139 19.80 1.01 -6.04
C ALA A 139 20.17 2.50 -5.84
N ILE A 140 19.23 3.40 -6.13
CA ILE A 140 19.43 4.85 -6.01
C ILE A 140 18.82 5.34 -4.69
N LYS A 141 19.61 6.06 -3.91
CA LYS A 141 19.13 6.68 -2.67
C LYS A 141 18.45 8.01 -2.97
N VAL A 142 17.22 8.17 -2.51
CA VAL A 142 16.41 9.39 -2.67
C VAL A 142 16.08 9.95 -1.29
N SER A 143 16.19 11.25 -1.15
CA SER A 143 15.70 11.98 0.02
C SER A 143 14.41 12.69 -0.35
N ILE A 144 13.28 12.27 0.24
CA ILE A 144 11.93 12.78 -0.04
C ILE A 144 11.20 13.20 1.23
#